data_3730a1b957dc356f163dfec1d5e7ca0c
#
_entry.id   3730a1b957dc356f163dfec1d5e7ca0c
#
_cell.length_a   1.000
_cell.length_b   1.000
_cell.length_c   1.000
_cell.angle_alpha   90.00
_cell.angle_beta   90.00
_cell.angle_gamma   90.00
#
_symmetry.space_group_name_H-M   'P 1'
#
loop_
_entity.id
_entity.type
_entity.pdbx_description
1 polymer ?
#
loop_
_entity_poly.entity_id
_entity_poly.type
_entity_poly.pdbx_seq_one_letter_code
_entity_poly.pdbx_strand_id
1 'polypeptide(L)'
;MLESLREMDRRQWSATLAAFAGWSLDAFDFFLMVFMFQAIAHEFHVGVPAVTAASAVTLAARPFGAFFFGQLADRYGRRPVLIVVILLYSGFELASAFAPSLAALLILRAFFGFSMGGEWGVGASLAMETIPAKARGFVSGFLQQGYAVGYLLAALVFYLLFDKIGWRGMFIVGVAPALISALIFLTVKESPSFEAARHTRSPGQHRHVWTLGVIALLVALAPSTLSILTGLSVTTLIYAICAPVGLAGLWFFRSHWRIALYLAVMMTAFNLFSHGTQDLYPTFLKSRGFGTGQVGMATAIGNVGAICGGLMMGAWSERLGRRWAMIVSAGVSILVIPLWAFSHTLGLLAAGAFMMGAAVQGSWGVVPAHLNELAPSDSRGAFPGYVYQMGNLLASGLIVGQATLAKAHGGDYSFALAITAGVVAVLIMVIVLFGPERRGADLTVEQE
;
A
#
# COMPACT_ATOMS: atom_id res chain seq x y z
N MET A 1 12.40 -17.37 17.01
CA MET A 1 11.21 -17.06 16.21
C MET A 1 9.99 -17.89 16.63
N LEU A 2 9.98 -19.22 16.49
CA LEU A 2 8.80 -20.02 16.90
C LEU A 2 8.49 -19.89 18.40
N GLU A 3 9.49 -19.78 19.25
CA GLU A 3 9.32 -19.50 20.67
C GLU A 3 8.68 -18.13 20.90
N SER A 4 9.17 -17.07 20.25
CA SER A 4 8.61 -15.73 20.38
C SER A 4 7.17 -15.63 19.90
N LEU A 5 6.77 -16.43 18.91
CA LEU A 5 5.37 -16.50 18.45
C LEU A 5 4.48 -17.27 19.42
N ARG A 6 5.03 -18.29 20.12
CA ARG A 6 4.30 -19.02 21.18
C ARG A 6 4.10 -18.17 22.44
N GLU A 7 5.00 -17.23 22.68
CA GLU A 7 4.92 -16.28 23.79
C GLU A 7 3.90 -15.17 23.56
N MET A 8 3.43 -15.00 22.31
CA MET A 8 2.40 -13.98 21.99
C MET A 8 1.06 -14.34 22.64
N ASP A 9 0.53 -13.38 23.38
CA ASP A 9 -0.78 -13.48 24.03
C ASP A 9 -1.95 -13.27 23.06
N ARG A 10 -3.18 -13.50 23.55
CA ARG A 10 -4.39 -13.31 22.74
C ARG A 10 -4.56 -11.86 22.27
N ARG A 11 -4.12 -10.87 23.04
CA ARG A 11 -4.20 -9.45 22.71
C ARG A 11 -3.31 -9.14 21.51
N GLN A 12 -2.09 -9.66 21.51
CA GLN A 12 -1.10 -9.47 20.46
C GLN A 12 -1.55 -10.13 19.14
N TRP A 13 -2.06 -11.35 19.22
CA TRP A 13 -2.63 -12.03 18.06
C TRP A 13 -3.87 -11.33 17.53
N SER A 14 -4.76 -10.84 18.40
CA SER A 14 -5.94 -10.09 17.97
C SER A 14 -5.58 -8.80 17.22
N ALA A 15 -4.60 -8.03 17.71
CA ALA A 15 -4.11 -6.83 17.03
C ALA A 15 -3.46 -7.15 15.68
N THR A 16 -2.65 -8.23 15.62
CA THR A 16 -2.00 -8.69 14.40
C THR A 16 -3.01 -9.13 13.35
N LEU A 17 -3.98 -9.96 13.72
CA LEU A 17 -5.01 -10.46 12.80
C LEU A 17 -5.95 -9.34 12.34
N ALA A 18 -6.28 -8.39 13.22
CA ALA A 18 -7.10 -7.24 12.86
C ALA A 18 -6.38 -6.34 11.83
N ALA A 19 -5.10 -6.04 12.05
CA ALA A 19 -4.31 -5.26 11.11
C ALA A 19 -4.10 -5.98 9.77
N PHE A 20 -3.88 -7.31 9.78
CA PHE A 20 -3.82 -8.14 8.57
C PHE A 20 -5.14 -8.13 7.81
N ALA A 21 -6.27 -8.31 8.51
CA ALA A 21 -7.59 -8.29 7.90
C ALA A 21 -7.89 -6.91 7.28
N GLY A 22 -7.62 -5.82 8.01
CA GLY A 22 -7.76 -4.47 7.50
C GLY A 22 -6.98 -4.27 6.21
N TRP A 23 -5.67 -4.57 6.22
CA TRP A 23 -4.82 -4.46 5.03
C TRP A 23 -5.27 -5.35 3.87
N SER A 24 -5.78 -6.57 4.17
CA SER A 24 -6.32 -7.45 3.13
C SER A 24 -7.58 -6.87 2.48
N LEU A 25 -8.42 -6.20 3.26
CA LEU A 25 -9.65 -5.60 2.78
C LEU A 25 -9.41 -4.29 2.04
N ASP A 26 -8.42 -3.49 2.49
CA ASP A 26 -7.92 -2.34 1.72
C ASP A 26 -7.51 -2.76 0.30
N ALA A 27 -6.68 -3.81 0.19
CA ALA A 27 -6.26 -4.33 -1.09
C ALA A 27 -7.43 -4.93 -1.90
N PHE A 28 -8.34 -5.63 -1.24
CA PHE A 28 -9.53 -6.19 -1.87
C PHE A 28 -10.38 -5.12 -2.55
N ASP A 29 -10.75 -4.05 -1.83
CA ASP A 29 -11.57 -2.95 -2.36
C ASP A 29 -10.86 -2.22 -3.51
N PHE A 30 -9.56 -1.98 -3.38
CA PHE A 30 -8.76 -1.38 -4.45
C PHE A 30 -8.77 -2.21 -5.73
N PHE A 31 -8.55 -3.53 -5.63
CA PHE A 31 -8.50 -4.42 -6.78
C PHE A 31 -9.88 -4.73 -7.37
N LEU A 32 -10.95 -4.73 -6.59
CA LEU A 32 -12.30 -4.82 -7.13
C LEU A 32 -12.55 -3.76 -8.20
N MET A 33 -12.18 -2.51 -7.93
CA MET A 33 -12.31 -1.44 -8.90
C MET A 33 -11.46 -1.68 -10.16
N VAL A 34 -10.24 -2.18 -10.00
CA VAL A 34 -9.34 -2.46 -11.14
C VAL A 34 -9.97 -3.48 -12.10
N PHE A 35 -10.60 -4.53 -11.57
CA PHE A 35 -11.28 -5.53 -12.40
C PHE A 35 -12.53 -4.98 -13.11
N MET A 36 -13.13 -3.90 -12.63
CA MET A 36 -14.36 -3.34 -13.16
C MET A 36 -14.16 -2.20 -14.17
N PHE A 37 -12.92 -1.77 -14.46
CA PHE A 37 -12.64 -0.63 -15.33
C PHE A 37 -13.37 -0.66 -16.67
N GLN A 38 -13.39 -1.82 -17.35
CA GLN A 38 -14.05 -1.95 -18.65
C GLN A 38 -15.58 -1.80 -18.55
N ALA A 39 -16.19 -2.38 -17.54
CA ALA A 39 -17.64 -2.30 -17.33
C ALA A 39 -18.08 -0.88 -16.99
N ILE A 40 -17.32 -0.19 -16.13
CA ILE A 40 -17.57 1.21 -15.77
C ILE A 40 -17.40 2.12 -17.02
N ALA A 41 -16.34 1.88 -17.81
CA ALA A 41 -16.09 2.63 -19.04
C ALA A 41 -17.23 2.47 -20.05
N HIS A 42 -17.73 1.26 -20.19
CA HIS A 42 -18.86 0.97 -21.08
C HIS A 42 -20.14 1.67 -20.62
N GLU A 43 -20.47 1.65 -19.33
CA GLU A 43 -21.70 2.29 -18.82
C GLU A 43 -21.67 3.80 -18.91
N PHE A 44 -20.51 4.42 -18.63
CA PHE A 44 -20.38 5.88 -18.74
C PHE A 44 -20.01 6.38 -20.15
N HIS A 45 -19.91 5.49 -21.14
CA HIS A 45 -19.56 5.80 -22.54
C HIS A 45 -18.23 6.57 -22.66
N VAL A 46 -17.23 6.17 -21.86
CA VAL A 46 -15.89 6.78 -21.84
C VAL A 46 -14.80 5.73 -22.14
N GLY A 47 -13.62 6.19 -22.47
CA GLY A 47 -12.46 5.29 -22.62
C GLY A 47 -11.98 4.75 -21.26
N VAL A 48 -11.46 3.53 -21.25
CA VAL A 48 -10.87 2.91 -20.05
C VAL A 48 -9.83 3.81 -19.35
N PRO A 49 -8.96 4.58 -20.06
CA PRO A 49 -8.04 5.51 -19.42
C PRO A 49 -8.71 6.58 -18.54
N ALA A 50 -9.93 7.00 -18.88
CA ALA A 50 -10.67 7.96 -18.07
C ALA A 50 -11.15 7.35 -16.74
N VAL A 51 -11.49 6.05 -16.74
CA VAL A 51 -11.90 5.33 -15.53
C VAL A 51 -10.69 5.00 -14.65
N THR A 52 -9.53 4.69 -15.24
CA THR A 52 -8.29 4.43 -14.46
C THR A 52 -7.84 5.66 -13.66
N ALA A 53 -8.25 6.87 -14.07
CA ALA A 53 -8.04 8.08 -13.30
C ALA A 53 -8.64 7.99 -11.89
N ALA A 54 -9.69 7.20 -11.66
CA ALA A 54 -10.28 7.00 -10.35
C ALA A 54 -9.32 6.26 -9.38
N SER A 55 -8.55 5.27 -9.86
CA SER A 55 -7.49 4.65 -9.06
C SER A 55 -6.34 5.62 -8.80
N ALA A 56 -5.94 6.41 -9.80
CA ALA A 56 -4.90 7.42 -9.62
C ALA A 56 -5.28 8.46 -8.55
N VAL A 57 -6.51 8.94 -8.58
CA VAL A 57 -7.05 9.85 -7.56
C VAL A 57 -7.08 9.20 -6.18
N THR A 58 -7.53 7.94 -6.09
CA THR A 58 -7.52 7.18 -4.83
C THR A 58 -6.11 7.13 -4.22
N LEU A 59 -5.11 6.75 -5.01
CA LEU A 59 -3.72 6.67 -4.54
C LEU A 59 -3.15 8.04 -4.19
N ALA A 60 -3.47 9.08 -4.95
CA ALA A 60 -3.01 10.44 -4.71
C ALA A 60 -3.59 11.07 -3.43
N ALA A 61 -4.81 10.68 -3.05
CA ALA A 61 -5.47 11.17 -1.83
C ALA A 61 -4.92 10.51 -0.55
N ARG A 62 -4.37 9.30 -0.64
CA ARG A 62 -3.89 8.52 0.51
C ARG A 62 -2.87 9.22 1.41
N PRO A 63 -1.83 9.92 0.92
CA PRO A 63 -0.85 10.60 1.79
C PRO A 63 -1.49 11.62 2.71
N PHE A 64 -2.48 12.34 2.21
CA PHE A 64 -3.21 13.37 2.96
C PHE A 64 -4.09 12.77 4.04
N GLY A 65 -4.74 11.64 3.74
CA GLY A 65 -5.46 10.83 4.71
C GLY A 65 -4.56 10.20 5.76
N ALA A 66 -3.43 9.62 5.34
CA ALA A 66 -2.44 9.06 6.26
C ALA A 66 -1.93 10.11 7.25
N PHE A 67 -1.66 11.33 6.78
CA PHE A 67 -1.27 12.45 7.61
C PHE A 67 -2.37 12.81 8.63
N PHE A 68 -3.60 13.02 8.15
CA PHE A 68 -4.71 13.44 8.99
C PHE A 68 -5.12 12.39 10.03
N PHE A 69 -5.42 11.18 9.57
CA PHE A 69 -5.85 10.10 10.46
C PHE A 69 -4.72 9.59 11.37
N GLY A 70 -3.47 9.65 10.90
CA GLY A 70 -2.32 9.37 11.74
C GLY A 70 -2.21 10.36 12.90
N GLN A 71 -2.39 11.67 12.66
CA GLN A 71 -2.44 12.70 13.69
C GLN A 71 -3.61 12.51 14.67
N LEU A 72 -4.78 12.09 14.14
CA LEU A 72 -5.91 11.73 14.98
C LEU A 72 -5.60 10.51 15.85
N ALA A 73 -4.92 9.50 15.28
CA ALA A 73 -4.53 8.31 16.01
C ALA A 73 -3.50 8.60 17.11
N ASP A 74 -2.58 9.54 16.86
CA ASP A 74 -1.67 10.02 17.89
C ASP A 74 -2.40 10.80 18.98
N ARG A 75 -3.51 11.47 18.69
CA ARG A 75 -4.29 12.24 19.67
C ARG A 75 -5.32 11.40 20.43
N TYR A 76 -6.10 10.57 19.73
CA TYR A 76 -7.28 9.91 20.28
C TYR A 76 -7.11 8.40 20.47
N GLY A 77 -6.02 7.82 20.00
CA GLY A 77 -5.73 6.39 20.03
C GLY A 77 -5.84 5.74 18.65
N ARG A 78 -5.14 4.60 18.50
CA ARG A 78 -5.07 3.88 17.22
C ARG A 78 -6.40 3.20 16.91
N ARG A 79 -6.95 2.50 17.90
CA ARG A 79 -8.19 1.72 17.76
C ARG A 79 -9.41 2.54 17.33
N PRO A 80 -9.81 3.63 18.02
CA PRO A 80 -11.00 4.38 17.63
C PRO A 80 -10.86 5.02 16.25
N VAL A 81 -9.67 5.48 15.89
CA VAL A 81 -9.42 6.09 14.58
C VAL A 81 -9.51 5.05 13.47
N LEU A 82 -8.99 3.82 13.67
CA LEU A 82 -9.14 2.73 12.69
C LEU A 82 -10.60 2.40 12.43
N ILE A 83 -11.42 2.32 13.47
CA ILE A 83 -12.86 2.06 13.31
C ILE A 83 -13.52 3.16 12.47
N VAL A 84 -13.23 4.43 12.76
CA VAL A 84 -13.77 5.58 12.00
C VAL A 84 -13.30 5.54 10.54
N VAL A 85 -12.02 5.28 10.29
CA VAL A 85 -11.43 5.15 8.95
C VAL A 85 -12.13 4.08 8.14
N ILE A 86 -12.33 2.87 8.73
CA ILE A 86 -12.99 1.75 8.06
C ILE A 86 -14.44 2.11 7.70
N LEU A 87 -15.18 2.69 8.63
CA LEU A 87 -16.57 3.10 8.38
C LEU A 87 -16.68 4.18 7.31
N LEU A 88 -15.73 5.13 7.27
CA LEU A 88 -15.71 6.18 6.26
C LEU A 88 -15.42 5.63 4.87
N TYR A 89 -14.37 4.83 4.69
CA TYR A 89 -14.08 4.31 3.35
C TYR A 89 -15.17 3.31 2.89
N SER A 90 -15.74 2.50 3.79
CA SER A 90 -16.88 1.64 3.46
C SER A 90 -18.11 2.45 3.01
N GLY A 91 -18.37 3.59 3.65
CA GLY A 91 -19.43 4.50 3.25
C GLY A 91 -19.21 5.09 1.85
N PHE A 92 -17.97 5.50 1.53
CA PHE A 92 -17.63 6.01 0.19
C PHE A 92 -17.57 4.90 -0.86
N GLU A 93 -17.21 3.68 -0.49
CA GLU A 93 -17.32 2.48 -1.34
C GLU A 93 -18.77 2.24 -1.72
N LEU A 94 -19.67 2.20 -0.72
CA LEU A 94 -21.10 2.06 -0.95
C LEU A 94 -21.66 3.19 -1.82
N ALA A 95 -21.29 4.44 -1.53
CA ALA A 95 -21.73 5.60 -2.31
C ALA A 95 -21.28 5.49 -3.79
N SER A 96 -20.11 4.89 -4.05
CA SER A 96 -19.61 4.68 -5.41
C SER A 96 -20.48 3.72 -6.23
N ALA A 97 -21.19 2.78 -5.60
CA ALA A 97 -22.17 1.94 -6.26
C ALA A 97 -23.32 2.75 -6.90
N PHE A 98 -23.60 3.92 -6.35
CA PHE A 98 -24.70 4.80 -6.79
C PHE A 98 -24.21 6.01 -7.59
N ALA A 99 -22.94 6.06 -7.98
CA ALA A 99 -22.38 7.16 -8.75
C ALA A 99 -23.15 7.34 -10.09
N PRO A 100 -23.72 8.54 -10.35
CA PRO A 100 -24.52 8.78 -11.57
C PRO A 100 -23.64 9.14 -12.78
N SER A 101 -22.36 9.44 -12.57
CA SER A 101 -21.42 9.84 -13.62
C SER A 101 -19.98 9.53 -13.22
N LEU A 102 -19.07 9.51 -14.21
CA LEU A 102 -17.63 9.37 -13.94
C LEU A 102 -17.12 10.50 -13.03
N ALA A 103 -17.61 11.75 -13.21
CA ALA A 103 -17.23 12.88 -12.36
C ALA A 103 -17.57 12.64 -10.89
N ALA A 104 -18.78 12.16 -10.60
CA ALA A 104 -19.20 11.78 -9.25
C ALA A 104 -18.34 10.63 -8.71
N LEU A 105 -18.04 9.62 -9.52
CA LEU A 105 -17.16 8.51 -9.14
C LEU A 105 -15.76 9.01 -8.79
N LEU A 106 -15.16 9.91 -9.56
CA LEU A 106 -13.82 10.46 -9.28
C LEU A 106 -13.77 11.19 -7.93
N ILE A 107 -14.82 11.99 -7.61
CA ILE A 107 -14.92 12.68 -6.32
C ILE A 107 -15.06 11.66 -5.17
N LEU A 108 -15.93 10.67 -5.32
CA LEU A 108 -16.11 9.61 -4.31
C LEU A 108 -14.84 8.80 -4.10
N ARG A 109 -14.06 8.52 -5.17
CA ARG A 109 -12.76 7.85 -5.09
C ARG A 109 -11.69 8.70 -4.39
N ALA A 110 -11.74 10.03 -4.50
CA ALA A 110 -10.87 10.91 -3.72
C ALA A 110 -11.17 10.84 -2.22
N PHE A 111 -12.45 10.88 -1.84
CA PHE A 111 -12.87 10.69 -0.43
C PHE A 111 -12.53 9.29 0.09
N PHE A 112 -12.77 8.26 -0.72
CA PHE A 112 -12.40 6.89 -0.41
C PHE A 112 -10.90 6.76 -0.15
N GLY A 113 -10.06 7.24 -1.07
CA GLY A 113 -8.61 7.21 -0.94
C GLY A 113 -8.09 8.02 0.25
N PHE A 114 -8.67 9.19 0.52
CA PHE A 114 -8.36 9.99 1.70
C PHE A 114 -8.64 9.20 2.98
N SER A 115 -9.81 8.56 3.09
CA SER A 115 -10.17 7.75 4.26
C SER A 115 -9.24 6.53 4.41
N MET A 116 -9.04 5.79 3.32
CA MET A 116 -8.21 4.59 3.27
C MET A 116 -6.72 4.84 3.60
N GLY A 117 -6.23 6.07 3.33
CA GLY A 117 -4.84 6.44 3.60
C GLY A 117 -4.43 6.28 5.07
N GLY A 118 -5.37 6.43 6.00
CA GLY A 118 -5.12 6.29 7.44
C GLY A 118 -5.01 4.86 7.94
N GLU A 119 -5.50 3.88 7.19
CA GLU A 119 -5.68 2.51 7.64
C GLU A 119 -4.35 1.79 7.85
N TRP A 120 -3.51 1.68 6.81
CA TRP A 120 -2.28 0.91 6.87
C TRP A 120 -1.31 1.40 7.96
N GLY A 121 -1.06 2.71 8.03
CA GLY A 121 -0.09 3.28 8.97
C GLY A 121 -0.49 3.10 10.42
N VAL A 122 -1.76 3.37 10.73
CA VAL A 122 -2.31 3.25 12.08
C VAL A 122 -2.44 1.78 12.49
N GLY A 123 -2.86 0.90 11.56
CA GLY A 123 -2.95 -0.54 11.79
C GLY A 123 -1.60 -1.21 12.01
N ALA A 124 -0.60 -0.88 11.18
CA ALA A 124 0.76 -1.36 11.35
C ALA A 124 1.38 -0.89 12.67
N SER A 125 1.16 0.38 13.05
CA SER A 125 1.63 0.91 14.34
C SER A 125 0.99 0.18 15.51
N LEU A 126 -0.34 -0.02 15.48
CA LEU A 126 -1.06 -0.77 16.53
C LEU A 126 -0.49 -2.18 16.71
N ALA A 127 -0.24 -2.91 15.61
CA ALA A 127 0.34 -4.24 15.65
C ALA A 127 1.79 -4.18 16.17
N MET A 128 2.68 -3.36 15.58
CA MET A 128 4.11 -3.32 15.91
C MET A 128 4.39 -2.84 17.34
N GLU A 129 3.57 -1.94 17.89
CA GLU A 129 3.68 -1.45 19.26
C GLU A 129 3.22 -2.49 20.30
N THR A 130 2.37 -3.45 19.90
CA THR A 130 1.76 -4.44 20.80
C THR A 130 2.61 -5.70 20.96
N ILE A 131 3.41 -6.05 19.95
CA ILE A 131 4.13 -7.33 19.88
C ILE A 131 5.57 -7.24 20.40
N PRO A 132 6.15 -8.36 20.90
CA PRO A 132 7.56 -8.41 21.30
C PRO A 132 8.49 -8.06 20.13
N ALA A 133 9.59 -7.35 20.42
CA ALA A 133 10.58 -6.94 19.43
C ALA A 133 11.09 -8.12 18.56
N LYS A 134 11.30 -9.29 19.16
CA LYS A 134 11.77 -10.51 18.50
C LYS A 134 10.74 -11.15 17.54
N ALA A 135 9.47 -10.77 17.60
CA ALA A 135 8.41 -11.26 16.71
C ALA A 135 8.09 -10.29 15.56
N ARG A 136 8.56 -9.04 15.62
CA ARG A 136 8.21 -7.97 14.67
C ARG A 136 8.52 -8.31 13.23
N GLY A 137 9.64 -8.94 12.94
CA GLY A 137 10.00 -9.31 11.58
C GLY A 137 9.02 -10.30 10.96
N PHE A 138 8.64 -11.36 11.69
CA PHE A 138 7.65 -12.29 11.19
C PHE A 138 6.27 -11.64 11.03
N VAL A 139 5.83 -10.91 12.06
CA VAL A 139 4.52 -10.23 12.03
C VAL A 139 4.47 -9.17 10.92
N SER A 140 5.57 -8.44 10.71
CA SER A 140 5.74 -7.54 9.56
C SER A 140 5.53 -8.25 8.23
N GLY A 141 6.23 -9.39 8.05
CA GLY A 141 6.06 -10.24 6.86
C GLY A 141 4.63 -10.73 6.70
N PHE A 142 3.99 -11.17 7.77
CA PHE A 142 2.61 -11.63 7.78
C PHE A 142 1.63 -10.50 7.41
N LEU A 143 1.73 -9.34 8.05
CA LEU A 143 0.86 -8.19 7.77
C LEU A 143 0.93 -7.79 6.30
N GLN A 144 2.13 -7.74 5.73
CA GLN A 144 2.30 -7.31 4.34
C GLN A 144 1.68 -8.26 3.32
N GLN A 145 1.49 -9.55 3.68
CA GLN A 145 0.82 -10.52 2.81
C GLN A 145 -0.69 -10.28 2.68
N GLY A 146 -1.27 -9.44 3.54
CA GLY A 146 -2.65 -8.97 3.37
C GLY A 146 -2.92 -8.43 1.97
N TYR A 147 -1.96 -7.73 1.37
CA TYR A 147 -2.09 -7.19 0.01
C TYR A 147 -2.29 -8.29 -1.06
N ALA A 148 -1.47 -9.33 -1.04
CA ALA A 148 -1.61 -10.45 -1.97
C ALA A 148 -2.89 -11.27 -1.73
N VAL A 149 -3.27 -11.45 -0.46
CA VAL A 149 -4.53 -12.13 -0.09
C VAL A 149 -5.73 -11.31 -0.54
N GLY A 150 -5.73 -9.99 -0.35
CA GLY A 150 -6.78 -9.10 -0.82
C GLY A 150 -6.96 -9.14 -2.34
N TYR A 151 -5.87 -9.14 -3.11
CA TYR A 151 -5.91 -9.34 -4.56
C TYR A 151 -6.60 -10.65 -4.95
N LEU A 152 -6.17 -11.77 -4.34
CA LEU A 152 -6.74 -13.08 -4.64
C LEU A 152 -8.22 -13.17 -4.28
N LEU A 153 -8.62 -12.58 -3.15
CA LEU A 153 -10.03 -12.48 -2.74
C LEU A 153 -10.85 -11.64 -3.73
N ALA A 154 -10.32 -10.50 -4.17
CA ALA A 154 -10.99 -9.65 -5.17
C ALA A 154 -11.18 -10.39 -6.50
N ALA A 155 -10.15 -11.10 -6.97
CA ALA A 155 -10.24 -11.91 -8.18
C ALA A 155 -11.28 -13.03 -8.06
N LEU A 156 -11.32 -13.72 -6.92
CA LEU A 156 -12.29 -14.78 -6.65
C LEU A 156 -13.73 -14.25 -6.60
N VAL A 157 -13.96 -13.18 -5.85
CA VAL A 157 -15.29 -12.57 -5.70
C VAL A 157 -15.76 -12.01 -7.04
N PHE A 158 -14.88 -11.35 -7.79
CA PHE A 158 -15.15 -10.88 -9.14
C PHE A 158 -15.58 -12.05 -10.05
N TYR A 159 -14.81 -13.12 -10.09
CA TYR A 159 -15.12 -14.30 -10.90
C TYR A 159 -16.47 -14.93 -10.55
N LEU A 160 -16.85 -14.99 -9.28
CA LEU A 160 -18.08 -15.66 -8.83
C LEU A 160 -19.34 -14.81 -9.01
N LEU A 161 -19.22 -13.49 -8.88
CA LEU A 161 -20.39 -12.61 -8.70
C LEU A 161 -20.56 -11.57 -9.81
N PHE A 162 -19.51 -11.16 -10.51
CA PHE A 162 -19.57 -10.02 -11.44
C PHE A 162 -20.64 -10.16 -12.52
N ASP A 163 -20.75 -11.32 -13.16
CA ASP A 163 -21.75 -11.57 -14.22
C ASP A 163 -23.20 -11.53 -13.71
N LYS A 164 -23.39 -11.69 -12.40
CA LYS A 164 -24.73 -11.72 -11.78
C LYS A 164 -25.18 -10.35 -11.27
N ILE A 165 -24.25 -9.56 -10.72
CA ILE A 165 -24.59 -8.32 -10.00
C ILE A 165 -23.98 -7.05 -10.61
N GLY A 166 -23.13 -7.21 -11.63
CA GLY A 166 -22.45 -6.09 -12.29
C GLY A 166 -21.53 -5.28 -11.37
N TRP A 167 -20.91 -4.22 -11.89
CA TRP A 167 -19.93 -3.43 -11.17
C TRP A 167 -20.51 -2.67 -9.96
N ARG A 168 -21.77 -2.23 -10.04
CA ARG A 168 -22.44 -1.56 -8.90
C ARG A 168 -22.67 -2.52 -7.74
N GLY A 169 -23.10 -3.73 -8.04
CA GLY A 169 -23.26 -4.80 -7.05
C GLY A 169 -21.93 -5.20 -6.40
N MET A 170 -20.83 -5.18 -7.17
CA MET A 170 -19.50 -5.46 -6.64
C MET A 170 -19.06 -4.43 -5.58
N PHE A 171 -19.32 -3.14 -5.77
CA PHE A 171 -19.08 -2.12 -4.74
C PHE A 171 -19.92 -2.34 -3.47
N ILE A 172 -21.16 -2.80 -3.61
CA ILE A 172 -22.01 -3.14 -2.44
C ILE A 172 -21.43 -4.33 -1.69
N VAL A 173 -20.98 -5.36 -2.42
CA VAL A 173 -20.33 -6.55 -1.82
C VAL A 173 -19.03 -6.17 -1.11
N GLY A 174 -18.27 -5.19 -1.63
CA GLY A 174 -17.04 -4.67 -1.02
C GLY A 174 -17.24 -4.14 0.41
N VAL A 175 -18.42 -3.62 0.73
CA VAL A 175 -18.73 -3.09 2.07
C VAL A 175 -18.78 -4.18 3.15
N ALA A 176 -19.24 -5.40 2.83
CA ALA A 176 -19.45 -6.43 3.83
C ALA A 176 -18.18 -6.87 4.57
N PRO A 177 -17.05 -7.13 3.90
CA PRO A 177 -15.79 -7.43 4.57
C PRO A 177 -15.29 -6.28 5.46
N ALA A 178 -15.45 -5.03 5.01
CA ALA A 178 -15.02 -3.86 5.78
C ALA A 178 -15.78 -3.72 7.11
N LEU A 179 -17.09 -4.00 7.11
CA LEU A 179 -17.88 -4.04 8.35
C LEU A 179 -17.40 -5.14 9.30
N ILE A 180 -17.01 -6.31 8.78
CA ILE A 180 -16.41 -7.39 9.58
C ILE A 180 -15.10 -6.92 10.21
N SER A 181 -14.25 -6.21 9.46
CA SER A 181 -13.01 -5.63 10.00
C SER A 181 -13.29 -4.63 11.12
N ALA A 182 -14.26 -3.74 10.94
CA ALA A 182 -14.67 -2.81 11.98
C ALA A 182 -15.11 -3.53 13.26
N LEU A 183 -15.89 -4.61 13.14
CA LEU A 183 -16.32 -5.45 14.28
C LEU A 183 -15.11 -6.11 14.97
N ILE A 184 -14.12 -6.61 14.21
CA ILE A 184 -12.89 -7.15 14.78
C ILE A 184 -12.15 -6.10 15.60
N PHE A 185 -12.01 -4.86 15.09
CA PHE A 185 -11.35 -3.78 15.81
C PHE A 185 -12.09 -3.37 17.10
N LEU A 186 -13.39 -3.63 17.22
CA LEU A 186 -14.11 -3.43 18.49
C LEU A 186 -13.60 -4.36 19.61
N THR A 187 -13.03 -5.51 19.28
CA THR A 187 -12.46 -6.46 20.25
C THR A 187 -10.99 -6.21 20.58
N VAL A 188 -10.28 -5.44 19.75
CA VAL A 188 -8.87 -5.12 19.93
C VAL A 188 -8.70 -4.06 21.02
N LYS A 189 -7.70 -4.22 21.89
CA LYS A 189 -7.32 -3.21 22.88
C LYS A 189 -6.41 -2.16 22.26
N GLU A 190 -6.34 -0.98 22.91
CA GLU A 190 -5.47 0.11 22.50
C GLU A 190 -3.99 -0.26 22.66
N SER A 191 -3.11 0.46 21.96
CA SER A 191 -1.67 0.29 22.00
C SER A 191 -1.11 0.63 23.40
N PRO A 192 -0.18 -0.22 23.95
CA PRO A 192 0.47 0.07 25.22
C PRO A 192 1.28 1.36 25.19
N SER A 193 1.95 1.67 24.08
CA SER A 193 2.73 2.89 23.92
C SER A 193 1.84 4.13 23.92
N PHE A 194 0.64 4.06 23.34
CA PHE A 194 -0.33 5.15 23.42
C PHE A 194 -0.84 5.35 24.86
N GLU A 195 -1.17 4.25 25.56
CA GLU A 195 -1.61 4.32 26.96
C GLU A 195 -0.53 4.94 27.87
N ALA A 196 0.73 4.54 27.71
CA ALA A 196 1.86 5.09 28.45
C ALA A 196 2.08 6.59 28.16
N ALA A 197 2.07 6.99 26.90
CA ALA A 197 2.30 8.38 26.49
C ALA A 197 1.10 9.32 26.78
N ARG A 198 -0.08 8.78 27.09
CA ARG A 198 -1.29 9.59 27.32
C ARG A 198 -1.16 10.60 28.46
N HIS A 199 -0.38 10.25 29.49
CA HIS A 199 -0.20 11.07 30.68
C HIS A 199 0.91 12.13 30.55
N THR A 200 1.83 11.97 29.59
CA THR A 200 2.98 12.87 29.38
C THR A 200 2.75 13.87 28.24
N ARG A 201 1.70 13.70 27.45
CA ARG A 201 1.43 14.52 26.25
C ARG A 201 1.03 15.95 26.59
N SER A 202 1.71 16.90 25.95
CA SER A 202 1.38 18.33 26.02
C SER A 202 0.05 18.63 25.29
N PRO A 203 -0.88 19.38 25.90
CA PRO A 203 -2.19 19.73 25.30
C PRO A 203 -2.09 20.49 23.96
N GLY A 204 -0.93 21.12 23.68
CA GLY A 204 -0.72 21.93 22.47
C GLY A 204 -0.25 21.18 21.25
N GLN A 205 0.24 19.96 21.40
CA GLN A 205 0.94 19.21 20.34
C GLN A 205 0.08 18.95 19.09
N HIS A 206 -1.25 18.86 19.21
CA HIS A 206 -2.18 18.59 18.11
C HIS A 206 -3.25 19.68 17.93
N ARG A 207 -2.91 20.95 18.28
CA ARG A 207 -3.88 22.05 18.28
C ARG A 207 -4.53 22.29 16.90
N HIS A 208 -3.78 22.08 15.83
CA HIS A 208 -4.20 22.39 14.46
C HIS A 208 -4.62 21.15 13.62
N VAL A 209 -4.78 19.98 14.26
CA VAL A 209 -5.11 18.72 13.54
C VAL A 209 -6.33 18.90 12.62
N TRP A 210 -7.40 19.50 13.10
CA TRP A 210 -8.61 19.66 12.29
C TRP A 210 -8.43 20.65 11.13
N THR A 211 -7.73 21.75 11.35
CA THR A 211 -7.42 22.73 10.28
C THR A 211 -6.54 22.09 9.21
N LEU A 212 -5.50 21.37 9.63
CA LEU A 212 -4.63 20.62 8.71
C LEU A 212 -5.38 19.52 7.98
N GLY A 213 -6.33 18.86 8.65
CA GLY A 213 -7.19 17.85 8.06
C GLY A 213 -8.09 18.40 6.95
N VAL A 214 -8.69 19.56 7.16
CA VAL A 214 -9.50 20.25 6.13
C VAL A 214 -8.62 20.63 4.94
N ILE A 215 -7.43 21.19 5.17
CA ILE A 215 -6.49 21.52 4.08
C ILE A 215 -6.08 20.25 3.32
N ALA A 216 -5.73 19.19 4.03
CA ALA A 216 -5.36 17.90 3.43
C ALA A 216 -6.49 17.32 2.57
N LEU A 217 -7.72 17.40 3.04
CA LEU A 217 -8.90 16.96 2.28
C LEU A 217 -9.12 17.81 1.02
N LEU A 218 -9.02 19.14 1.13
CA LEU A 218 -9.14 20.02 -0.03
C LEU A 218 -8.07 19.74 -1.09
N VAL A 219 -6.83 19.48 -0.68
CA VAL A 219 -5.75 19.09 -1.60
C VAL A 219 -6.03 17.74 -2.24
N ALA A 220 -6.53 16.77 -1.49
CA ALA A 220 -6.90 15.44 -2.02
C ALA A 220 -8.02 15.50 -3.07
N LEU A 221 -8.98 16.42 -2.90
CA LEU A 221 -10.11 16.60 -3.81
C LEU A 221 -9.77 17.48 -5.03
N ALA A 222 -8.74 18.33 -4.94
CA ALA A 222 -8.42 19.33 -5.96
C ALA A 222 -8.20 18.73 -7.37
N PRO A 223 -7.44 17.62 -7.59
CA PRO A 223 -7.25 17.07 -8.93
C PRO A 223 -8.56 16.67 -9.61
N SER A 224 -9.46 15.98 -8.88
CA SER A 224 -10.75 15.56 -9.43
C SER A 224 -11.64 16.76 -9.77
N THR A 225 -11.75 17.70 -8.82
CA THR A 225 -12.60 18.88 -8.97
C THR A 225 -12.12 19.78 -10.11
N LEU A 226 -10.81 20.08 -10.16
CA LEU A 226 -10.24 20.91 -11.21
C LEU A 226 -10.28 20.23 -12.57
N SER A 227 -10.08 18.93 -12.67
CA SER A 227 -10.23 18.18 -13.92
C SER A 227 -11.64 18.31 -14.49
N ILE A 228 -12.68 18.24 -13.66
CA ILE A 228 -14.08 18.41 -14.05
C ILE A 228 -14.32 19.84 -14.56
N LEU A 229 -13.77 20.85 -13.89
CA LEU A 229 -13.99 22.26 -14.22
C LEU A 229 -13.19 22.73 -15.44
N THR A 230 -11.98 22.21 -15.63
CA THR A 230 -11.03 22.72 -16.65
C THR A 230 -10.83 21.79 -17.84
N GLY A 231 -11.25 20.53 -17.74
CA GLY A 231 -10.98 19.49 -18.72
C GLY A 231 -9.51 19.02 -18.74
N LEU A 232 -8.66 19.51 -17.83
CA LEU A 232 -7.27 19.07 -17.73
C LEU A 232 -7.15 17.62 -17.24
N SER A 233 -6.07 16.94 -17.64
CA SER A 233 -5.79 15.58 -17.20
C SER A 233 -5.66 15.51 -15.68
N VAL A 234 -6.42 14.60 -15.06
CA VAL A 234 -6.35 14.33 -13.62
C VAL A 234 -4.92 13.98 -13.20
N THR A 235 -4.21 13.17 -13.98
CA THR A 235 -2.83 12.78 -13.68
C THR A 235 -1.89 13.99 -13.66
N THR A 236 -2.05 14.91 -14.62
CA THR A 236 -1.28 16.17 -14.64
C THR A 236 -1.54 16.99 -13.37
N LEU A 237 -2.81 17.10 -12.96
CA LEU A 237 -3.19 17.83 -11.73
C LEU A 237 -2.68 17.16 -10.46
N ILE A 238 -2.64 15.83 -10.40
CA ILE A 238 -2.04 15.08 -9.28
C ILE A 238 -0.59 15.49 -9.10
N TYR A 239 0.23 15.47 -10.17
CA TYR A 239 1.63 15.86 -10.06
C TYR A 239 1.83 17.35 -9.84
N ALA A 240 0.98 18.20 -10.40
CA ALA A 240 1.08 19.64 -10.21
C ALA A 240 0.69 20.10 -8.79
N ILE A 241 -0.23 19.42 -8.13
CA ILE A 241 -0.81 19.83 -6.85
C ILE A 241 -0.40 18.89 -5.71
N CYS A 242 -0.73 17.60 -5.84
CA CYS A 242 -0.56 16.66 -4.74
C CYS A 242 0.92 16.35 -4.45
N ALA A 243 1.77 16.21 -5.47
CA ALA A 243 3.17 15.90 -5.23
C ALA A 243 3.92 17.03 -4.51
N PRO A 244 3.86 18.31 -4.94
CA PRO A 244 4.52 19.40 -4.22
C PRO A 244 3.99 19.59 -2.79
N VAL A 245 2.66 19.53 -2.60
CA VAL A 245 2.07 19.69 -1.27
C VAL A 245 2.41 18.50 -0.36
N GLY A 246 2.40 17.28 -0.90
CA GLY A 246 2.83 16.09 -0.18
C GLY A 246 4.30 16.20 0.24
N LEU A 247 5.20 16.60 -0.66
CA LEU A 247 6.61 16.83 -0.31
C LEU A 247 6.77 17.92 0.75
N ALA A 248 6.01 19.02 0.63
CA ALA A 248 5.99 20.08 1.65
C ALA A 248 5.49 19.57 3.01
N GLY A 249 4.60 18.57 3.04
CA GLY A 249 4.12 17.92 4.25
C GLY A 249 5.23 17.22 5.06
N LEU A 250 6.34 16.83 4.43
CA LEU A 250 7.52 16.32 5.15
C LEU A 250 8.11 17.37 6.12
N TRP A 251 7.86 18.66 5.89
CA TRP A 251 8.21 19.74 6.81
C TRP A 251 7.59 19.59 8.18
N PHE A 252 6.46 18.91 8.29
CA PHE A 252 5.85 18.61 9.59
C PHE A 252 6.79 17.77 10.47
N PHE A 253 7.59 16.90 9.85
CA PHE A 253 8.57 16.04 10.51
C PHE A 253 10.00 16.65 10.48
N ARG A 254 10.13 17.98 10.41
CA ARG A 254 11.44 18.66 10.26
C ARG A 254 12.44 18.39 11.38
N SER A 255 11.97 18.12 12.60
CA SER A 255 12.83 17.68 13.71
C SER A 255 13.57 16.38 13.40
N HIS A 256 12.97 15.53 12.56
CA HIS A 256 13.51 14.24 12.14
C HIS A 256 13.67 14.17 10.60
N TRP A 257 13.94 15.31 9.94
CA TRP A 257 13.91 15.46 8.48
C TRP A 257 14.79 14.45 7.74
N ARG A 258 15.96 14.06 8.31
CA ARG A 258 16.86 13.07 7.69
C ARG A 258 16.20 11.70 7.58
N ILE A 259 15.52 11.26 8.64
CA ILE A 259 14.80 9.99 8.65
C ILE A 259 13.56 10.08 7.74
N ALA A 260 12.82 11.20 7.78
CA ALA A 260 11.65 11.41 6.94
C ALA A 260 12.01 11.38 5.44
N LEU A 261 13.08 12.07 5.05
CA LEU A 261 13.55 12.08 3.66
C LEU A 261 14.05 10.68 3.24
N TYR A 262 14.88 10.05 4.07
CA TYR A 262 15.38 8.70 3.80
C TYR A 262 14.22 7.72 3.57
N LEU A 263 13.26 7.69 4.47
CA LEU A 263 12.12 6.76 4.35
C LEU A 263 11.18 7.11 3.19
N ALA A 264 10.95 8.39 2.89
CA ALA A 264 10.15 8.78 1.73
C ALA A 264 10.82 8.33 0.41
N VAL A 265 12.14 8.50 0.27
CA VAL A 265 12.91 8.04 -0.89
C VAL A 265 12.93 6.52 -0.96
N MET A 266 13.15 5.85 0.16
CA MET A 266 13.11 4.39 0.26
C MET A 266 11.74 3.86 -0.15
N MET A 267 10.66 4.41 0.38
CA MET A 267 9.30 3.97 0.05
C MET A 267 8.93 4.26 -1.41
N THR A 268 9.45 5.35 -1.99
CA THR A 268 9.29 5.60 -3.43
C THR A 268 9.96 4.48 -4.24
N ALA A 269 11.20 4.12 -3.91
CA ALA A 269 11.90 3.03 -4.59
C ALA A 269 11.17 1.67 -4.43
N PHE A 270 10.65 1.37 -3.23
CA PHE A 270 9.87 0.15 -2.99
C PHE A 270 8.55 0.13 -3.78
N ASN A 271 7.83 1.25 -3.87
CA ASN A 271 6.62 1.33 -4.68
C ASN A 271 6.94 1.22 -6.19
N LEU A 272 8.01 1.87 -6.66
CA LEU A 272 8.50 1.68 -8.03
C LEU A 272 8.85 0.20 -8.30
N PHE A 273 9.40 -0.51 -7.32
CA PHE A 273 9.74 -1.92 -7.44
C PHE A 273 8.49 -2.80 -7.56
N SER A 274 7.51 -2.60 -6.66
CA SER A 274 6.27 -3.38 -6.66
C SER A 274 5.46 -3.13 -7.94
N HIS A 275 5.11 -1.88 -8.23
CA HIS A 275 4.34 -1.52 -9.41
C HIS A 275 5.09 -1.84 -10.70
N GLY A 276 6.40 -1.63 -10.74
CA GLY A 276 7.24 -1.89 -11.91
C GLY A 276 7.36 -3.37 -12.29
N THR A 277 7.11 -4.28 -11.36
CA THR A 277 7.19 -5.72 -11.60
C THR A 277 5.83 -6.40 -11.74
N GLN A 278 4.75 -5.80 -11.24
CA GLN A 278 3.44 -6.45 -11.14
C GLN A 278 2.42 -5.90 -12.12
N ASP A 279 2.33 -4.57 -12.29
CA ASP A 279 1.19 -3.93 -12.95
C ASP A 279 1.09 -4.25 -14.45
N LEU A 280 2.20 -4.24 -15.18
CA LEU A 280 2.22 -4.55 -16.61
C LEU A 280 2.57 -6.02 -16.92
N TYR A 281 2.84 -6.86 -15.93
CA TYR A 281 3.17 -8.25 -16.16
C TYR A 281 2.05 -9.05 -16.86
N PRO A 282 0.77 -8.89 -16.51
CA PRO A 282 -0.33 -9.48 -17.28
C PRO A 282 -0.40 -9.01 -18.74
N THR A 283 -0.11 -7.72 -18.99
CA THR A 283 -0.08 -7.15 -20.34
C THR A 283 1.08 -7.74 -21.15
N PHE A 284 2.25 -7.89 -20.53
CA PHE A 284 3.40 -8.57 -21.13
C PHE A 284 3.06 -10.02 -21.53
N LEU A 285 2.44 -10.80 -20.65
CA LEU A 285 2.05 -12.16 -20.96
C LEU A 285 1.05 -12.23 -22.13
N LYS A 286 0.07 -11.32 -22.15
CA LYS A 286 -0.87 -11.19 -23.27
C LYS A 286 -0.17 -10.83 -24.60
N SER A 287 0.80 -9.92 -24.57
CA SER A 287 1.60 -9.54 -25.76
C SER A 287 2.44 -10.70 -26.30
N ARG A 288 2.75 -11.69 -25.46
CA ARG A 288 3.42 -12.94 -25.83
C ARG A 288 2.45 -14.01 -26.38
N GLY A 289 1.14 -13.69 -26.51
CA GLY A 289 0.12 -14.57 -27.08
C GLY A 289 -0.53 -15.54 -26.10
N PHE A 290 -0.29 -15.40 -24.78
CA PHE A 290 -0.93 -16.27 -23.78
C PHE A 290 -2.40 -15.87 -23.56
N GLY A 291 -3.27 -16.87 -23.47
CA GLY A 291 -4.70 -16.68 -23.22
C GLY A 291 -4.99 -16.22 -21.80
N THR A 292 -6.20 -15.65 -21.59
CA THR A 292 -6.59 -15.03 -20.31
C THR A 292 -6.44 -15.98 -19.12
N GLY A 293 -6.82 -17.26 -19.23
CA GLY A 293 -6.65 -18.26 -18.18
C GLY A 293 -5.18 -18.53 -17.83
N GLN A 294 -4.30 -18.59 -18.84
CA GLN A 294 -2.86 -18.79 -18.67
C GLN A 294 -2.20 -17.57 -17.96
N VAL A 295 -2.60 -16.37 -18.35
CA VAL A 295 -2.17 -15.13 -17.69
C VAL A 295 -2.61 -15.11 -16.23
N GLY A 296 -3.88 -15.44 -15.96
CA GLY A 296 -4.40 -15.53 -14.60
C GLY A 296 -3.65 -16.56 -13.73
N MET A 297 -3.34 -17.72 -14.30
CA MET A 297 -2.56 -18.76 -13.60
C MET A 297 -1.14 -18.29 -13.27
N ALA A 298 -0.43 -17.71 -14.22
CA ALA A 298 0.94 -17.24 -14.00
C ALA A 298 0.99 -16.11 -12.95
N THR A 299 0.04 -15.18 -12.99
CA THR A 299 -0.07 -14.12 -11.97
C THR A 299 -0.46 -14.66 -10.59
N ALA A 300 -1.34 -15.63 -10.51
CA ALA A 300 -1.67 -16.30 -9.24
C ALA A 300 -0.45 -17.01 -8.64
N ILE A 301 0.33 -17.73 -9.45
CA ILE A 301 1.59 -18.34 -9.02
C ILE A 301 2.57 -17.28 -8.51
N GLY A 302 2.67 -16.12 -9.16
CA GLY A 302 3.48 -14.99 -8.71
C GLY A 302 3.04 -14.48 -7.33
N ASN A 303 1.73 -14.39 -7.07
CA ASN A 303 1.19 -13.99 -5.76
C ASN A 303 1.46 -15.03 -4.67
N VAL A 304 1.43 -16.33 -4.99
CA VAL A 304 1.86 -17.37 -4.03
C VAL A 304 3.34 -17.20 -3.69
N GLY A 305 4.19 -16.91 -4.68
CA GLY A 305 5.60 -16.58 -4.44
C GLY A 305 5.75 -15.35 -3.54
N ALA A 306 4.96 -14.32 -3.77
CA ALA A 306 4.93 -13.11 -2.95
C ALA A 306 4.64 -13.43 -1.47
N ILE A 307 3.62 -14.24 -1.19
CA ILE A 307 3.27 -14.68 0.17
C ILE A 307 4.44 -15.43 0.82
N CYS A 308 5.02 -16.40 0.12
CA CYS A 308 6.15 -17.17 0.63
C CYS A 308 7.37 -16.28 0.94
N GLY A 309 7.73 -15.40 0.00
CA GLY A 309 8.89 -14.52 0.13
C GLY A 309 8.74 -13.53 1.28
N GLY A 310 7.58 -12.88 1.40
CA GLY A 310 7.32 -11.90 2.45
C GLY A 310 7.36 -12.50 3.85
N LEU A 311 6.75 -13.68 4.05
CA LEU A 311 6.82 -14.40 5.32
C LEU A 311 8.26 -14.84 5.66
N MET A 312 8.96 -15.41 4.67
CA MET A 312 10.32 -15.91 4.86
C MET A 312 11.30 -14.79 5.21
N MET A 313 11.33 -13.73 4.41
CA MET A 313 12.28 -12.63 4.61
C MET A 313 11.90 -11.76 5.81
N GLY A 314 10.61 -11.57 6.09
CA GLY A 314 10.16 -10.96 7.33
C GLY A 314 10.72 -11.70 8.55
N ALA A 315 10.57 -13.02 8.58
CA ALA A 315 11.14 -13.86 9.64
C ALA A 315 12.67 -13.83 9.70
N TRP A 316 13.35 -13.92 8.54
CA TRP A 316 14.81 -13.90 8.48
C TRP A 316 15.40 -12.54 8.84
N SER A 317 14.67 -11.45 8.68
CA SER A 317 15.10 -10.10 9.07
C SER A 317 15.42 -9.98 10.56
N GLU A 318 14.87 -10.87 11.40
CA GLU A 318 15.24 -10.96 12.82
C GLU A 318 16.67 -11.48 13.06
N ARG A 319 17.25 -12.19 12.10
CA ARG A 319 18.63 -12.70 12.17
C ARG A 319 19.59 -11.87 11.32
N LEU A 320 19.20 -11.59 10.07
CA LEU A 320 20.04 -10.86 9.11
C LEU A 320 20.12 -9.35 9.42
N GLY A 321 19.11 -8.77 10.10
CA GLY A 321 18.86 -7.34 10.16
C GLY A 321 17.90 -6.88 9.07
N ARG A 322 17.22 -5.74 9.31
CA ARG A 322 16.21 -5.22 8.37
C ARG A 322 16.82 -4.88 7.02
N ARG A 323 17.95 -4.17 7.06
CA ARG A 323 18.65 -3.72 5.85
C ARG A 323 19.13 -4.87 4.99
N TRP A 324 19.84 -5.84 5.57
CA TRP A 324 20.38 -6.96 4.81
C TRP A 324 19.28 -7.84 4.21
N ALA A 325 18.16 -8.04 4.91
CA ALA A 325 17.03 -8.78 4.40
C ALA A 325 16.45 -8.11 3.13
N MET A 326 16.31 -6.77 3.12
CA MET A 326 15.86 -6.00 1.96
C MET A 326 16.87 -6.07 0.81
N ILE A 327 18.19 -5.89 1.10
CA ILE A 327 19.27 -5.93 0.10
C ILE A 327 19.33 -7.30 -0.57
N VAL A 328 19.29 -8.39 0.20
CA VAL A 328 19.32 -9.76 -0.34
C VAL A 328 18.11 -10.02 -1.22
N SER A 329 16.91 -9.63 -0.78
CA SER A 329 15.68 -9.78 -1.58
C SER A 329 15.76 -9.00 -2.89
N ALA A 330 16.19 -7.74 -2.85
CA ALA A 330 16.36 -6.93 -4.06
C ALA A 330 17.44 -7.51 -4.99
N GLY A 331 18.54 -8.02 -4.45
CA GLY A 331 19.60 -8.70 -5.21
C GLY A 331 19.11 -9.97 -5.91
N VAL A 332 18.30 -10.79 -5.22
CA VAL A 332 17.69 -12.00 -5.82
C VAL A 332 16.81 -11.64 -7.03
N SER A 333 16.05 -10.53 -6.97
CA SER A 333 15.20 -10.12 -8.09
C SER A 333 16.00 -9.88 -9.38
N ILE A 334 17.22 -9.32 -9.28
CA ILE A 334 18.10 -9.09 -10.44
C ILE A 334 18.45 -10.42 -11.10
N LEU A 335 18.78 -11.43 -10.31
CA LEU A 335 19.13 -12.77 -10.81
C LEU A 335 17.93 -13.49 -11.48
N VAL A 336 16.73 -13.11 -11.09
CA VAL A 336 15.47 -13.68 -11.60
C VAL A 336 15.02 -13.02 -12.92
N ILE A 337 15.47 -11.80 -13.24
CA ILE A 337 15.04 -11.07 -14.45
C ILE A 337 15.11 -11.92 -15.72
N PRO A 338 16.19 -12.66 -16.04
CA PRO A 338 16.25 -13.47 -17.25
C PRO A 338 15.12 -14.50 -17.36
N LEU A 339 14.82 -15.19 -16.25
CA LEU A 339 13.76 -16.18 -16.17
C LEU A 339 12.37 -15.53 -16.29
N TRP A 340 12.16 -14.40 -15.62
CA TRP A 340 10.89 -13.73 -15.49
C TRP A 340 10.45 -12.95 -16.73
N ALA A 341 11.39 -12.28 -17.43
CA ALA A 341 11.05 -11.37 -18.54
C ALA A 341 11.43 -11.93 -19.92
N PHE A 342 12.42 -12.82 -20.02
CA PHE A 342 12.97 -13.28 -21.31
C PHE A 342 12.71 -14.75 -21.63
N SER A 343 12.07 -15.52 -20.74
CA SER A 343 11.66 -16.89 -21.06
C SER A 343 10.56 -16.92 -22.12
N HIS A 344 10.45 -18.05 -22.82
CA HIS A 344 9.50 -18.23 -23.93
C HIS A 344 8.33 -19.16 -23.59
N THR A 345 8.44 -19.97 -22.54
CA THR A 345 7.38 -20.91 -22.14
C THR A 345 6.62 -20.40 -20.93
N LEU A 346 5.32 -20.68 -20.88
CA LEU A 346 4.46 -20.29 -19.76
C LEU A 346 4.98 -20.83 -18.42
N GLY A 347 5.47 -22.07 -18.39
CA GLY A 347 5.99 -22.68 -17.16
C GLY A 347 7.21 -21.93 -16.58
N LEU A 348 8.16 -21.53 -17.44
CA LEU A 348 9.34 -20.75 -17.03
C LEU A 348 8.94 -19.33 -16.62
N LEU A 349 8.01 -18.69 -17.34
CA LEU A 349 7.50 -17.38 -16.98
C LEU A 349 6.74 -17.41 -15.64
N ALA A 350 5.94 -18.44 -15.39
CA ALA A 350 5.25 -18.63 -14.12
C ALA A 350 6.25 -18.90 -12.95
N ALA A 351 7.29 -19.71 -13.19
CA ALA A 351 8.37 -19.89 -12.22
C ALA A 351 9.13 -18.59 -11.96
N GLY A 352 9.43 -17.83 -13.00
CA GLY A 352 10.00 -16.48 -12.89
C GLY A 352 9.10 -15.53 -12.14
N ALA A 353 7.78 -15.56 -12.37
CA ALA A 353 6.80 -14.76 -11.63
C ALA A 353 6.77 -15.13 -10.13
N PHE A 354 6.82 -16.43 -9.81
CA PHE A 354 6.92 -16.90 -8.43
C PHE A 354 8.17 -16.34 -7.74
N MET A 355 9.33 -16.49 -8.36
CA MET A 355 10.60 -16.04 -7.78
C MET A 355 10.69 -14.51 -7.69
N MET A 356 10.20 -13.78 -8.70
CA MET A 356 10.13 -12.32 -8.69
C MET A 356 9.15 -11.85 -7.60
N GLY A 357 7.98 -12.44 -7.51
CA GLY A 357 7.02 -12.17 -6.43
C GLY A 357 7.62 -12.39 -5.05
N ALA A 358 8.34 -13.52 -4.87
CA ALA A 358 9.03 -13.83 -3.61
C ALA A 358 10.13 -12.80 -3.29
N ALA A 359 10.90 -12.36 -4.26
CA ALA A 359 11.95 -11.37 -4.08
C ALA A 359 11.36 -9.98 -3.74
N VAL A 360 10.39 -9.51 -4.50
CA VAL A 360 9.74 -8.20 -4.28
C VAL A 360 9.06 -8.16 -2.93
N GLN A 361 8.17 -9.10 -2.64
CA GLN A 361 7.45 -9.13 -1.37
C GLN A 361 8.31 -9.58 -0.19
N GLY A 362 9.43 -10.26 -0.45
CA GLY A 362 10.45 -10.50 0.57
C GLY A 362 11.00 -9.19 1.13
N SER A 363 11.33 -8.22 0.27
CA SER A 363 11.71 -6.89 0.70
C SER A 363 10.58 -6.17 1.45
N TRP A 364 9.36 -6.21 0.93
CA TRP A 364 8.18 -5.58 1.52
C TRP A 364 7.80 -6.17 2.88
N GLY A 365 8.02 -7.47 3.09
CA GLY A 365 7.75 -8.13 4.37
C GLY A 365 8.51 -7.55 5.57
N VAL A 366 9.58 -6.80 5.31
CA VAL A 366 10.41 -6.16 6.34
C VAL A 366 9.96 -4.71 6.62
N VAL A 367 9.28 -4.08 5.65
CA VAL A 367 8.93 -2.64 5.67
C VAL A 367 8.13 -2.23 6.90
N PRO A 368 7.02 -2.89 7.31
CA PRO A 368 6.26 -2.47 8.49
C PRO A 368 7.11 -2.38 9.76
N ALA A 369 7.97 -3.38 10.01
CA ALA A 369 8.87 -3.37 11.16
C ALA A 369 9.89 -2.23 11.05
N HIS A 370 10.55 -2.09 9.91
CA HIS A 370 11.59 -1.08 9.71
C HIS A 370 11.06 0.35 9.83
N LEU A 371 9.89 0.66 9.25
CA LEU A 371 9.26 1.98 9.35
C LEU A 371 8.90 2.32 10.80
N ASN A 372 8.32 1.37 11.54
CA ASN A 372 7.92 1.61 12.92
C ASN A 372 9.11 1.69 13.88
N GLU A 373 10.18 0.91 13.65
CA GLU A 373 11.42 0.96 14.44
C GLU A 373 12.19 2.28 14.24
N LEU A 374 12.03 2.95 13.09
CA LEU A 374 12.64 4.25 12.77
C LEU A 374 11.73 5.44 13.05
N ALA A 375 10.43 5.22 13.28
CA ALA A 375 9.48 6.29 13.50
C ALA A 375 9.76 7.03 14.81
N PRO A 376 9.70 8.39 14.80
CA PRO A 376 9.78 9.20 16.02
C PRO A 376 8.68 8.86 17.01
N SER A 377 8.97 8.91 18.32
CA SER A 377 8.03 8.55 19.39
C SER A 377 6.78 9.41 19.41
N ASP A 378 6.91 10.69 19.06
CA ASP A 378 5.84 11.70 19.09
C ASP A 378 4.86 11.60 17.90
N SER A 379 5.23 10.88 16.82
CA SER A 379 4.47 10.82 15.56
C SER A 379 4.32 9.41 14.97
N ARG A 380 4.40 8.36 15.81
CA ARG A 380 4.34 6.95 15.37
C ARG A 380 3.05 6.58 14.63
N GLY A 381 1.94 7.24 14.95
CA GLY A 381 0.67 7.00 14.24
C GLY A 381 0.64 7.62 12.85
N ALA A 382 1.25 8.79 12.66
CA ALA A 382 1.24 9.52 11.39
C ALA A 382 2.44 9.21 10.50
N PHE A 383 3.63 9.11 11.07
CA PHE A 383 4.91 9.08 10.33
C PHE A 383 5.05 7.87 9.40
N PRO A 384 4.88 6.60 9.85
CA PRO A 384 5.05 5.44 8.98
C PRO A 384 4.06 5.43 7.82
N GLY A 385 2.78 5.73 8.12
CA GLY A 385 1.73 5.80 7.11
C GLY A 385 1.97 6.89 6.09
N TYR A 386 2.39 8.08 6.54
CA TYR A 386 2.65 9.20 5.66
C TYR A 386 3.80 8.94 4.68
N VAL A 387 4.96 8.51 5.17
CA VAL A 387 6.13 8.21 4.31
C VAL A 387 5.84 7.05 3.33
N TYR A 388 5.09 6.05 3.77
CA TYR A 388 4.63 4.95 2.92
C TYR A 388 3.79 5.48 1.75
N GLN A 389 2.76 6.28 2.04
CA GLN A 389 1.83 6.78 1.03
C GLN A 389 2.46 7.85 0.12
N MET A 390 3.47 8.58 0.60
CA MET A 390 4.30 9.44 -0.26
C MET A 390 5.00 8.63 -1.35
N GLY A 391 5.48 7.43 -1.01
CA GLY A 391 6.04 6.51 -1.99
C GLY A 391 5.04 6.14 -3.08
N ASN A 392 3.80 5.83 -2.74
CA ASN A 392 2.71 5.55 -3.69
C ASN A 392 2.45 6.74 -4.63
N LEU A 393 2.33 7.94 -4.08
CA LEU A 393 2.09 9.16 -4.86
C LEU A 393 3.22 9.41 -5.88
N LEU A 394 4.48 9.34 -5.43
CA LEU A 394 5.63 9.62 -6.29
C LEU A 394 5.88 8.52 -7.33
N ALA A 395 5.50 7.27 -7.04
CA ALA A 395 5.62 6.15 -7.98
C ALA A 395 4.44 6.05 -8.98
N SER A 396 3.36 6.79 -8.77
CA SER A 396 2.08 6.62 -9.53
C SER A 396 2.22 6.77 -11.05
N GLY A 397 3.24 7.49 -11.56
CA GLY A 397 3.51 7.66 -12.99
C GLY A 397 4.31 6.53 -13.66
N LEU A 398 4.78 5.55 -12.91
CA LEU A 398 5.68 4.51 -13.43
C LEU A 398 5.05 3.69 -14.54
N ILE A 399 3.78 3.32 -14.39
CA ILE A 399 3.05 2.50 -15.40
C ILE A 399 3.07 3.19 -16.75
N VAL A 400 2.82 4.50 -16.78
CA VAL A 400 2.85 5.30 -18.01
C VAL A 400 4.26 5.33 -18.60
N GLY A 401 5.28 5.50 -17.74
CA GLY A 401 6.68 5.47 -18.15
C GLY A 401 7.09 4.13 -18.77
N GLN A 402 6.72 3.01 -18.15
CA GLN A 402 7.01 1.66 -18.68
C GLN A 402 6.27 1.39 -20.01
N ALA A 403 5.00 1.77 -20.11
CA ALA A 403 4.24 1.61 -21.35
C ALA A 403 4.83 2.45 -22.49
N THR A 404 5.30 3.66 -22.20
CA THR A 404 5.98 4.54 -23.17
C THR A 404 7.31 3.94 -23.61
N LEU A 405 8.08 3.40 -22.65
CA LEU A 405 9.35 2.74 -22.95
C LEU A 405 9.15 1.48 -23.82
N ALA A 406 8.15 0.66 -23.51
CA ALA A 406 7.80 -0.50 -24.32
C ALA A 406 7.42 -0.08 -25.76
N LYS A 407 6.59 0.96 -25.90
CA LYS A 407 6.22 1.51 -27.22
C LYS A 407 7.43 2.00 -28.01
N ALA A 408 8.36 2.70 -27.37
CA ALA A 408 9.59 3.18 -28.00
C ALA A 408 10.51 2.05 -28.47
N HIS A 409 10.39 0.84 -27.89
CA HIS A 409 11.14 -0.35 -28.25
C HIS A 409 10.27 -1.36 -29.04
N GLY A 410 9.40 -0.88 -29.92
CA GLY A 410 8.62 -1.74 -30.82
C GLY A 410 7.53 -2.57 -30.12
N GLY A 411 7.10 -2.19 -28.91
CA GLY A 411 6.12 -2.92 -28.13
C GLY A 411 6.72 -4.00 -27.22
N ASP A 412 8.05 -4.06 -27.06
CA ASP A 412 8.72 -5.04 -26.21
C ASP A 412 8.60 -4.69 -24.72
N TYR A 413 7.61 -5.28 -24.06
CA TYR A 413 7.43 -5.16 -22.62
C TYR A 413 8.52 -5.86 -21.81
N SER A 414 9.21 -6.89 -22.36
CA SER A 414 10.28 -7.60 -21.66
C SER A 414 11.40 -6.65 -21.28
N PHE A 415 11.83 -5.82 -22.25
CA PHE A 415 12.87 -4.83 -22.02
C PHE A 415 12.45 -3.78 -20.97
N ALA A 416 11.24 -3.23 -21.12
CA ALA A 416 10.72 -2.22 -20.19
C ALA A 416 10.61 -2.74 -18.76
N LEU A 417 10.10 -3.96 -18.57
CA LEU A 417 10.01 -4.63 -17.28
C LEU A 417 11.41 -4.92 -16.69
N ALA A 418 12.31 -5.50 -17.49
CA ALA A 418 13.64 -5.90 -17.05
C ALA A 418 14.48 -4.70 -16.59
N ILE A 419 14.51 -3.61 -17.39
CA ILE A 419 15.30 -2.41 -17.04
C ILE A 419 14.72 -1.73 -15.79
N THR A 420 13.40 -1.65 -15.67
CA THR A 420 12.76 -1.06 -14.50
C THR A 420 13.09 -1.87 -13.24
N ALA A 421 12.86 -3.20 -13.28
CA ALA A 421 13.14 -4.06 -12.15
C ALA A 421 14.62 -4.01 -11.74
N GLY A 422 15.54 -4.06 -12.70
CA GLY A 422 16.99 -4.02 -12.44
C GLY A 422 17.44 -2.69 -11.85
N VAL A 423 17.06 -1.57 -12.46
CA VAL A 423 17.45 -0.23 -11.99
C VAL A 423 16.90 0.03 -10.59
N VAL A 424 15.62 -0.30 -10.37
CA VAL A 424 14.99 -0.07 -9.06
C VAL A 424 15.55 -0.98 -7.99
N ALA A 425 15.84 -2.24 -8.29
CA ALA A 425 16.50 -3.15 -7.35
C ALA A 425 17.87 -2.64 -6.90
N VAL A 426 18.70 -2.15 -7.84
CA VAL A 426 20.00 -1.51 -7.52
C VAL A 426 19.78 -0.26 -6.66
N LEU A 427 18.81 0.58 -7.01
CA LEU A 427 18.48 1.78 -6.26
C LEU A 427 18.09 1.44 -4.81
N ILE A 428 17.23 0.42 -4.60
CA ILE A 428 16.86 -0.06 -3.26
C ILE A 428 18.11 -0.52 -2.49
N MET A 429 18.97 -1.34 -3.11
CA MET A 429 20.18 -1.82 -2.45
C MET A 429 21.07 -0.65 -1.98
N VAL A 430 21.26 0.36 -2.83
CA VAL A 430 22.07 1.56 -2.51
C VAL A 430 21.40 2.36 -1.38
N ILE A 431 20.13 2.70 -1.50
CA ILE A 431 19.40 3.48 -0.47
C ILE A 431 19.45 2.78 0.88
N VAL A 432 19.14 1.48 0.91
CA VAL A 432 19.07 0.70 2.14
C VAL A 432 20.46 0.47 2.74
N LEU A 433 21.51 0.32 1.91
CA LEU A 433 22.89 0.15 2.36
C LEU A 433 23.39 1.34 3.20
N PHE A 434 23.00 2.55 2.86
CA PHE A 434 23.38 3.77 3.59
C PHE A 434 22.35 4.21 4.63
N GLY A 435 21.24 3.48 4.75
CA GLY A 435 20.17 3.81 5.71
C GLY A 435 20.49 3.40 7.15
N PRO A 436 19.71 3.92 8.12
CA PRO A 436 19.84 3.53 9.52
C PRO A 436 19.27 2.12 9.78
N GLU A 437 19.79 1.45 10.81
CA GLU A 437 19.28 0.17 11.32
C GLU A 437 18.92 0.34 12.79
N ARG A 438 17.67 0.05 13.16
CA ARG A 438 17.19 0.09 14.56
C ARG A 438 16.43 -1.19 14.94
N ARG A 439 16.90 -2.32 14.44
CA ARG A 439 16.29 -3.62 14.76
C ARG A 439 16.17 -3.84 16.27
N GLY A 440 14.98 -4.19 16.72
CA GLY A 440 14.72 -4.51 18.12
C GLY A 440 14.57 -3.29 19.03
N ALA A 441 14.36 -2.07 18.45
CA ALA A 441 14.09 -0.86 19.21
C ALA A 441 12.89 -1.06 20.16
N ASP A 442 13.02 -0.59 21.39
CA ASP A 442 11.90 -0.56 22.32
C ASP A 442 10.93 0.57 21.90
N LEU A 443 9.72 0.18 21.51
CA LEU A 443 8.68 1.11 21.09
C LEU A 443 7.83 1.62 22.29
N THR A 444 8.07 1.17 23.50
CA THR A 444 7.37 1.62 24.70
C THR A 444 8.06 2.79 25.39
N VAL A 445 9.35 3.01 25.11
CA VAL A 445 10.18 4.06 25.71
C VAL A 445 10.27 5.26 24.78
N GLU A 446 10.17 6.48 25.32
CA GLU A 446 10.50 7.70 24.59
C GLU A 446 11.98 7.64 24.18
N GLN A 447 12.25 7.74 22.89
CA GLN A 447 13.61 7.79 22.36
C GLN A 447 14.03 9.24 22.28
N GLU A 448 15.10 9.61 22.99
CA GLU A 448 15.78 10.89 22.88
C GLU A 448 16.38 11.15 21.48
#